data_a0ceedc470879bca3b5a9e6a4d09bfe8
#
_entry.id   a0ceedc470879bca3b5a9e6a4d09bfe8
#
_cell.length_a   1.000
_cell.length_b   1.000
_cell.length_c   1.000
_cell.angle_alpha   90.00
_cell.angle_beta   90.00
_cell.angle_gamma   90.00
#
_symmetry.space_group_name_H-M   'P 1'
#
loop_
_entity.id
_entity.type
_entity.pdbx_description
1 polymer ?
#
loop_
_entity_poly.entity_id
_entity_poly.type
_entity_poly.pdbx_seq_one_letter_code
_entity_poly.pdbx_strand_id
1 'polypeptide(L)'
;MLIIRKIESKDAEHLGALAREMFTMPWSTKAFMELAEDKNSIFLVAEKAGEIIGGCGLTHILDEGDIHNVMVAPAYRGQGIATRMLETLLEEGRNQGIRDFTLEVRVSNTPAIRVYEKLGFVSEGIRPKFYELPVEDALIMWKR
;
A
#
# COMPACT_ATOMS: atom_id res chain seq x y z
N MET A 1 8.98 -9.33 -17.33
CA MET A 1 7.55 -8.96 -17.34
C MET A 1 7.05 -8.72 -15.92
N LEU A 2 6.36 -7.64 -15.70
CA LEU A 2 5.77 -7.33 -14.40
C LEU A 2 4.46 -8.08 -14.23
N ILE A 3 4.32 -8.79 -13.11
CA ILE A 3 3.10 -9.50 -12.74
C ILE A 3 2.57 -8.88 -11.45
N ILE A 4 1.30 -8.50 -11.44
CA ILE A 4 0.61 -8.03 -10.23
C ILE A 4 -0.42 -9.10 -9.87
N ARG A 5 -0.32 -9.65 -8.67
CA ARG A 5 -1.16 -10.76 -8.22
C ARG A 5 -1.46 -10.66 -6.74
N LYS A 6 -2.42 -11.45 -6.28
CA LYS A 6 -2.75 -11.49 -4.85
C LYS A 6 -1.62 -12.14 -4.05
N ILE A 7 -1.45 -11.69 -2.82
CA ILE A 7 -0.49 -12.24 -1.89
C ILE A 7 -0.77 -13.73 -1.61
N GLU A 8 0.32 -14.48 -1.46
CA GLU A 8 0.28 -15.85 -0.95
C GLU A 8 1.15 -15.90 0.31
N SER A 9 0.91 -16.87 1.17
CA SER A 9 1.68 -16.95 2.42
C SER A 9 3.18 -17.07 2.20
N LYS A 10 3.61 -17.67 1.09
CA LYS A 10 5.03 -17.77 0.73
C LYS A 10 5.70 -16.42 0.47
N ASP A 11 4.90 -15.38 0.22
CA ASP A 11 5.43 -14.03 -0.08
C ASP A 11 5.77 -13.24 1.18
N ALA A 12 5.26 -13.66 2.33
CA ALA A 12 5.33 -12.87 3.56
C ALA A 12 6.75 -12.54 4.00
N GLU A 13 7.67 -13.48 3.86
CA GLU A 13 9.07 -13.28 4.23
C GLU A 13 9.74 -12.20 3.39
N HIS A 14 9.51 -12.22 2.08
CA HIS A 14 10.03 -11.21 1.15
C HIS A 14 9.41 -9.84 1.41
N LEU A 15 8.11 -9.80 1.68
CA LEU A 15 7.40 -8.56 2.00
C LEU A 15 7.89 -7.97 3.31
N GLY A 16 8.11 -8.80 4.32
CA GLY A 16 8.67 -8.36 5.60
C GLY A 16 10.07 -7.77 5.43
N ALA A 17 10.91 -8.38 4.61
CA ALA A 17 12.23 -7.89 4.31
C ALA A 17 12.18 -6.54 3.58
N LEU A 18 11.31 -6.41 2.58
CA LEU A 18 11.13 -5.16 1.85
C LEU A 18 10.62 -4.05 2.76
N ALA A 19 9.65 -4.35 3.62
CA ALA A 19 9.11 -3.38 4.56
C ALA A 19 10.18 -2.87 5.53
N ARG A 20 11.07 -3.75 6.00
CA ARG A 20 12.19 -3.36 6.88
C ARG A 20 13.16 -2.41 6.20
N GLU A 21 13.34 -2.53 4.89
CA GLU A 21 14.18 -1.60 4.14
C GLU A 21 13.53 -0.23 3.98
N MET A 22 12.19 -0.19 3.88
CA MET A 22 11.47 1.01 3.46
C MET A 22 10.84 1.80 4.58
N PHE A 23 10.50 1.15 5.69
CA PHE A 23 9.75 1.80 6.77
C PHE A 23 10.52 1.76 8.07
N THR A 24 10.36 2.82 8.88
CA THR A 24 10.97 2.89 10.21
C THR A 24 10.20 2.04 11.22
N MET A 25 8.92 1.77 10.95
CA MET A 25 8.06 0.93 11.79
C MET A 25 7.37 -0.12 10.90
N PRO A 26 8.14 -1.09 10.39
CA PRO A 26 7.62 -2.02 9.39
C PRO A 26 6.71 -3.09 9.99
N TRP A 27 5.78 -3.57 9.17
CA TRP A 27 5.02 -4.77 9.52
C TRP A 27 5.94 -5.98 9.52
N SER A 28 5.67 -6.91 10.43
CA SER A 28 6.44 -8.15 10.55
C SER A 28 6.05 -9.16 9.47
N THR A 29 6.91 -10.14 9.26
CA THR A 29 6.61 -11.30 8.40
C THR A 29 5.30 -11.97 8.84
N LYS A 30 5.11 -12.13 10.15
CA LYS A 30 3.88 -12.72 10.70
C LYS A 30 2.63 -11.92 10.30
N ALA A 31 2.72 -10.59 10.36
CA ALA A 31 1.60 -9.72 9.98
C ALA A 31 1.24 -9.90 8.50
N PHE A 32 2.23 -10.02 7.62
CA PHE A 32 1.99 -10.29 6.21
C PHE A 32 1.39 -11.69 5.98
N MET A 33 1.79 -12.69 6.75
CA MET A 33 1.18 -14.02 6.70
C MET A 33 -0.31 -13.97 7.08
N GLU A 34 -0.64 -13.21 8.11
CA GLU A 34 -2.02 -13.02 8.54
C GLU A 34 -2.85 -12.30 7.47
N LEU A 35 -2.26 -11.32 6.78
CA LEU A 35 -2.91 -10.62 5.67
C LEU A 35 -3.32 -11.57 4.56
N ALA A 36 -2.49 -12.55 4.25
CA ALA A 36 -2.77 -13.50 3.18
C ALA A 36 -4.06 -14.32 3.43
N GLU A 37 -4.47 -14.43 4.68
CA GLU A 37 -5.64 -15.22 5.08
C GLU A 37 -6.81 -14.34 5.53
N ASP A 38 -6.62 -13.03 5.67
CA ASP A 38 -7.66 -12.13 6.16
C ASP A 38 -8.70 -11.83 5.07
N LYS A 39 -9.94 -12.18 5.36
CA LYS A 39 -11.06 -11.97 4.42
C LYS A 39 -11.41 -10.48 4.23
N ASN A 40 -11.03 -9.65 5.19
CA ASN A 40 -11.30 -8.21 5.12
C ASN A 40 -10.15 -7.41 4.53
N SER A 41 -9.15 -8.10 4.00
CA SER A 41 -7.98 -7.48 3.39
C SER A 41 -7.81 -7.93 1.95
N ILE A 42 -7.29 -7.01 1.14
CA ILE A 42 -6.82 -7.30 -0.21
C ILE A 42 -5.36 -6.85 -0.22
N PHE A 43 -4.44 -7.75 -0.55
CA PHE A 43 -3.05 -7.37 -0.70
C PHE A 43 -2.50 -7.90 -2.00
N LEU A 44 -1.87 -7.01 -2.77
CA LEU A 44 -1.28 -7.34 -4.06
C LEU A 44 0.24 -7.28 -3.96
N VAL A 45 0.90 -8.17 -4.68
CA VAL A 45 2.35 -8.14 -4.84
C VAL A 45 2.70 -7.88 -6.29
N ALA A 46 3.80 -7.17 -6.50
CA ALA A 46 4.38 -6.98 -7.82
C ALA A 46 5.61 -7.88 -7.91
N GLU A 47 5.63 -8.72 -8.94
CA GLU A 47 6.68 -9.71 -9.15
C GLU A 47 7.30 -9.48 -10.51
N LYS A 48 8.63 -9.55 -10.58
CA LYS A 48 9.37 -9.45 -11.83
C LYS A 48 10.50 -10.47 -11.82
N ALA A 49 10.53 -11.32 -12.83
CA ALA A 49 11.53 -12.40 -12.95
C ALA A 49 11.59 -13.28 -11.69
N GLY A 50 10.44 -13.57 -11.08
CA GLY A 50 10.35 -14.40 -9.89
C GLY A 50 10.67 -13.69 -8.57
N GLU A 51 10.97 -12.38 -8.61
CA GLU A 51 11.32 -11.60 -7.43
C GLU A 51 10.19 -10.66 -7.05
N ILE A 52 9.86 -10.60 -5.74
CA ILE A 52 8.88 -9.65 -5.21
C ILE A 52 9.55 -8.29 -5.13
N ILE A 53 9.06 -7.34 -5.91
CA ILE A 53 9.63 -6.00 -6.01
C ILE A 53 8.72 -4.91 -5.45
N GLY A 54 7.53 -5.25 -5.03
CA GLY A 54 6.60 -4.29 -4.44
C GLY A 54 5.36 -4.95 -3.90
N GLY A 55 4.56 -4.14 -3.26
CA GLY A 55 3.28 -4.58 -2.73
C GLY A 55 2.43 -3.39 -2.32
N CYS A 56 1.14 -3.61 -2.21
CA CYS A 56 0.20 -2.65 -1.63
C CYS A 56 -1.06 -3.39 -1.22
N GLY A 57 -1.72 -2.86 -0.21
CA GLY A 57 -2.94 -3.50 0.26
C GLY A 57 -3.92 -2.56 0.91
N LEU A 58 -5.05 -3.12 1.26
CA LEU A 58 -6.08 -2.44 2.03
C LEU A 58 -6.75 -3.42 2.97
N THR A 59 -7.30 -2.88 4.04
CA THR A 59 -8.21 -3.58 4.92
C THR A 59 -9.52 -2.80 4.90
N HIS A 60 -10.65 -3.49 4.78
CA HIS A 60 -11.92 -2.77 4.66
C HIS A 60 -12.91 -3.16 5.75
N ILE A 61 -13.73 -2.18 6.09
CA ILE A 61 -14.88 -2.35 6.96
C ILE A 61 -16.07 -1.86 6.14
N LEU A 62 -17.00 -2.78 5.85
CA LEU A 62 -18.13 -2.50 4.97
C LEU A 62 -17.62 -1.99 3.60
N ASP A 63 -18.03 -0.79 3.19
CA ASP A 63 -17.69 -0.22 1.90
C ASP A 63 -16.54 0.80 1.93
N GLU A 64 -15.77 0.82 3.03
CA GLU A 64 -14.64 1.73 3.20
C GLU A 64 -13.33 0.97 3.33
N GLY A 65 -12.38 1.25 2.45
CA GLY A 65 -11.07 0.61 2.43
C GLY A 65 -9.95 1.54 2.90
N ASP A 66 -9.12 1.05 3.79
CA ASP A 66 -7.94 1.75 4.30
C ASP A 66 -6.69 1.15 3.65
N ILE A 67 -6.05 1.93 2.79
CA ILE A 67 -4.87 1.49 2.04
C ILE A 67 -3.62 1.62 2.90
N HIS A 68 -2.77 0.59 2.85
CA HIS A 68 -1.54 0.54 3.63
C HIS A 68 -0.42 -0.20 2.90
N ASN A 69 0.80 -0.08 3.42
CA ASN A 69 1.98 -0.82 2.93
C ASN A 69 2.24 -0.68 1.44
N VAL A 70 2.11 0.53 0.91
CA VAL A 70 2.45 0.79 -0.50
C VAL A 70 3.98 0.81 -0.63
N MET A 71 4.53 -0.19 -1.31
CA MET A 71 5.97 -0.42 -1.39
C MET A 71 6.42 -0.70 -2.82
N VAL A 72 7.56 -0.11 -3.21
CA VAL A 72 8.28 -0.47 -4.43
C VAL A 72 9.76 -0.50 -4.07
N ALA A 73 10.44 -1.59 -4.40
CA ALA A 73 11.87 -1.74 -4.14
C ALA A 73 12.64 -0.57 -4.78
N PRO A 74 13.64 0.00 -4.09
CA PRO A 74 14.34 1.19 -4.58
C PRO A 74 14.85 1.10 -6.02
N ALA A 75 15.35 -0.07 -6.43
CA ALA A 75 15.88 -0.29 -7.78
C ALA A 75 14.81 -0.19 -8.88
N TYR A 76 13.54 -0.26 -8.51
CA TYR A 76 12.43 -0.29 -9.46
C TYR A 76 11.54 0.95 -9.40
N ARG A 77 11.94 1.96 -8.64
CA ARG A 77 11.19 3.21 -8.53
C ARG A 77 11.26 4.01 -9.83
N GLY A 78 10.27 4.88 -10.03
CA GLY A 78 10.20 5.73 -11.22
C GLY A 78 9.73 5.01 -12.48
N GLN A 79 9.20 3.79 -12.36
CA GLN A 79 8.74 2.99 -13.50
C GLN A 79 7.21 2.82 -13.56
N GLY A 80 6.48 3.54 -12.69
CA GLY A 80 5.02 3.48 -12.67
C GLY A 80 4.44 2.23 -12.01
N ILE A 81 5.24 1.47 -11.27
CA ILE A 81 4.80 0.21 -10.64
C ILE A 81 3.77 0.48 -9.54
N ALA A 82 4.01 1.48 -8.69
CA ALA A 82 3.06 1.85 -7.63
C ALA A 82 1.71 2.22 -8.22
N THR A 83 1.70 3.02 -9.28
CA THR A 83 0.47 3.41 -9.96
C THR A 83 -0.30 2.20 -10.47
N ARG A 84 0.40 1.27 -11.14
CA ARG A 84 -0.23 0.05 -11.66
C ARG A 84 -0.81 -0.84 -10.55
N MET A 85 -0.05 -1.02 -9.47
CA MET A 85 -0.54 -1.79 -8.31
C MET A 85 -1.77 -1.16 -7.71
N LEU A 86 -1.74 0.16 -7.50
CA LEU A 86 -2.86 0.88 -6.88
C LEU A 86 -4.09 0.88 -7.78
N GLU A 87 -3.93 1.04 -9.08
CA GLU A 87 -5.06 0.94 -10.01
C GLU A 87 -5.72 -0.43 -9.91
N THR A 88 -4.93 -1.49 -9.87
CA THR A 88 -5.43 -2.86 -9.72
C THR A 88 -6.11 -3.04 -8.36
N LEU A 89 -5.52 -2.50 -7.29
CA LEU A 89 -6.08 -2.58 -5.94
C LEU A 89 -7.44 -1.89 -5.86
N LEU A 90 -7.55 -0.69 -6.43
CA LEU A 90 -8.80 0.06 -6.44
C LEU A 90 -9.89 -0.69 -7.21
N GLU A 91 -9.53 -1.28 -8.34
CA GLU A 91 -10.47 -2.08 -9.15
C GLU A 91 -10.95 -3.31 -8.37
N GLU A 92 -10.02 -4.05 -7.76
CA GLU A 92 -10.36 -5.20 -6.94
C GLU A 92 -11.25 -4.80 -5.76
N GLY A 93 -10.96 -3.67 -5.12
CA GLY A 93 -11.78 -3.15 -4.03
C GLY A 93 -13.20 -2.84 -4.48
N ARG A 94 -13.35 -2.16 -5.61
CA ARG A 94 -14.68 -1.84 -6.15
C ARG A 94 -15.46 -3.12 -6.48
N ASN A 95 -14.79 -4.13 -7.02
CA ASN A 95 -15.41 -5.43 -7.31
C ASN A 95 -15.92 -6.12 -6.06
N GLN A 96 -15.34 -5.82 -4.90
CA GLN A 96 -15.76 -6.36 -3.61
C GLN A 96 -16.73 -5.43 -2.87
N GLY A 97 -17.19 -4.35 -3.49
CA GLY A 97 -18.18 -3.45 -2.93
C GLY A 97 -17.61 -2.28 -2.14
N ILE A 98 -16.30 -2.04 -2.20
CA ILE A 98 -15.70 -0.88 -1.55
C ILE A 98 -15.97 0.36 -2.39
N ARG A 99 -16.52 1.41 -1.76
CA ARG A 99 -16.89 2.66 -2.43
C ARG A 99 -15.87 3.77 -2.20
N ASP A 100 -15.38 3.85 -0.97
CA ASP A 100 -14.49 4.92 -0.54
C ASP A 100 -13.15 4.35 -0.09
N PHE A 101 -12.07 5.03 -0.47
CA PHE A 101 -10.71 4.62 -0.12
C PHE A 101 -10.01 5.75 0.61
N THR A 102 -9.29 5.41 1.67
CA THR A 102 -8.51 6.38 2.44
C THR A 102 -7.11 5.86 2.67
N LEU A 103 -6.20 6.78 2.95
CA LEU A 103 -4.83 6.45 3.33
C LEU A 103 -4.22 7.59 4.14
N GLU A 104 -3.17 7.26 4.87
CA GLU A 104 -2.30 8.24 5.52
C GLU A 104 -0.93 8.17 4.87
N VAL A 105 -0.31 9.33 4.68
CA VAL A 105 1.02 9.44 4.09
C VAL A 105 1.79 10.55 4.78
N ARG A 106 3.10 10.38 5.00
CA ARG A 106 3.93 11.44 5.59
C ARG A 106 3.81 12.69 4.73
N VAL A 107 3.61 13.84 5.39
CA VAL A 107 3.46 15.12 4.67
C VAL A 107 4.69 15.45 3.80
N SER A 108 5.85 14.92 4.14
CA SER A 108 7.08 15.12 3.37
C SER A 108 7.22 14.19 2.16
N ASN A 109 6.38 13.15 2.07
CA ASN A 109 6.50 12.15 1.00
C ASN A 109 5.83 12.63 -0.29
N THR A 110 6.43 13.66 -0.89
CA THR A 110 5.90 14.28 -2.11
C THR A 110 5.73 13.30 -3.28
N PRO A 111 6.67 12.39 -3.56
CA PRO A 111 6.47 11.44 -4.66
C PRO A 111 5.23 10.57 -4.50
N ALA A 112 4.98 10.06 -3.28
CA ALA A 112 3.80 9.24 -3.02
C ALA A 112 2.52 10.07 -3.13
N ILE A 113 2.51 11.27 -2.55
CA ILE A 113 1.34 12.17 -2.62
C ILE A 113 0.96 12.44 -4.08
N ARG A 114 1.93 12.66 -4.95
CA ARG A 114 1.68 12.89 -6.37
C ARG A 114 1.04 11.70 -7.05
N VAL A 115 1.46 10.49 -6.71
CA VAL A 115 0.86 9.25 -7.23
C VAL A 115 -0.60 9.17 -6.80
N TYR A 116 -0.88 9.43 -5.52
CA TYR A 116 -2.25 9.38 -5.01
C TYR A 116 -3.13 10.44 -5.64
N GLU A 117 -2.63 11.65 -5.80
CA GLU A 117 -3.39 12.72 -6.48
C GLU A 117 -3.73 12.36 -7.91
N LYS A 118 -2.80 11.77 -8.65
CA LYS A 118 -3.05 11.30 -10.01
C LYS A 118 -4.16 10.25 -10.08
N LEU A 119 -4.28 9.45 -9.04
CA LEU A 119 -5.31 8.41 -8.96
C LEU A 119 -6.65 8.95 -8.44
N GLY A 120 -6.73 10.24 -8.17
CA GLY A 120 -7.96 10.89 -7.75
C GLY A 120 -8.15 11.05 -6.25
N PHE A 121 -7.11 10.78 -5.45
CA PHE A 121 -7.15 11.04 -4.01
C PHE A 121 -7.04 12.53 -3.74
N VAL A 122 -7.79 13.00 -2.75
CA VAL A 122 -7.83 14.41 -2.34
C VAL A 122 -7.47 14.48 -0.86
N SER A 123 -6.65 15.47 -0.50
CA SER A 123 -6.31 15.73 0.89
C SER A 123 -7.53 16.26 1.65
N GLU A 124 -7.85 15.63 2.79
CA GLU A 124 -9.00 16.02 3.61
C GLU A 124 -8.64 16.29 5.07
N GLY A 125 -7.37 16.26 5.43
CA GLY A 125 -6.96 16.57 6.78
C GLY A 125 -5.54 16.17 7.09
N ILE A 126 -5.13 16.47 8.32
CA ILE A 126 -3.80 16.15 8.84
C ILE A 126 -3.97 15.50 10.21
N ARG A 127 -3.26 14.39 10.43
CA ARG A 127 -3.10 13.80 11.77
C ARG A 127 -1.77 14.25 12.34
N PRO A 128 -1.75 15.14 13.34
CA PRO A 128 -0.49 15.59 13.92
C PRO A 128 0.27 14.45 14.58
N LYS A 129 1.58 14.42 14.36
CA LYS A 129 2.50 13.48 15.02
C LYS A 129 2.08 12.01 14.89
N PHE A 130 1.49 11.66 13.75
CA PHE A 130 1.03 10.29 13.49
C PHE A 130 2.18 9.30 13.36
N TYR A 131 3.26 9.70 12.68
CA TYR A 131 4.43 8.87 12.47
C TYR A 131 5.49 9.10 13.54
N GLU A 132 6.29 8.07 13.78
CA GLU A 132 7.47 8.14 14.65
C GLU A 132 8.71 7.83 13.82
N LEU A 133 9.89 8.17 14.34
CA LEU A 133 11.20 7.84 13.79
C LEU A 133 11.43 8.25 12.33
N PRO A 134 11.30 9.53 11.93
CA PRO A 134 11.07 10.70 12.80
C PRO A 134 9.58 10.96 13.06
N VAL A 135 9.31 11.79 14.04
CA VAL A 135 7.96 12.28 14.31
C VAL A 135 7.56 13.17 13.16
N GLU A 136 6.42 12.89 12.58
CA GLU A 136 5.92 13.66 11.44
C GLU A 136 4.41 13.55 11.35
N ASP A 137 3.77 14.59 10.84
CA ASP A 137 2.33 14.58 10.58
C ASP A 137 2.00 13.67 9.40
N ALA A 138 0.80 13.11 9.42
CA ALA A 138 0.24 12.38 8.28
C ALA A 138 -0.77 13.26 7.55
N LEU A 139 -0.67 13.24 6.22
CA LEU A 139 -1.72 13.77 5.37
C LEU A 139 -2.77 12.68 5.20
N ILE A 140 -4.03 12.99 5.44
CA ILE A 140 -5.13 12.05 5.24
C ILE A 140 -5.72 12.32 3.86
N MET A 141 -5.74 11.31 3.02
CA MET A 141 -6.28 11.43 1.67
C MET A 141 -7.45 10.48 1.45
N TRP A 142 -8.40 10.91 0.64
CA TRP A 142 -9.60 10.13 0.32
C TRP A 142 -9.85 10.10 -1.17
N LYS A 143 -10.30 8.96 -1.64
CA LYS A 143 -10.90 8.79 -2.96
C LYS A 143 -12.30 8.25 -2.76
N ARG A 144 -13.27 9.09 -3.02
CA ARG A 144 -14.70 8.79 -2.85
C ARG A 144 -15.40 8.50 -4.19
#